data_ebf5165dccdd0d699acabd5bca10780f
#
_entry.id   ebf5165dccdd0d699acabd5bca10780f
#
_cell.length_a   1.000
_cell.length_b   1.000
_cell.length_c   1.000
_cell.angle_alpha   90.00
_cell.angle_beta   90.00
_cell.angle_gamma   90.00
#
_symmetry.space_group_name_H-M   'P 1'
#
loop_
_entity.id
_entity.type
_entity.pdbx_description
1 polymer ?
#
loop_
_entity_poly.entity_id
_entity_poly.type
_entity_poly.pdbx_seq_one_letter_code
_entity_poly.pdbx_strand_id
1 'polypeptide(L)'
;MLELKQTQKLAQQLVLTPQLQQAIKLLQLSQMELIEAIEQEIKENPVLEVEEEQGDEGEAQKKEEMLEWLERYSPSEDFATREDREYPDYENIVKKGSNLRDYLRWQVGLSDFSNEERVWAEWIIENIDDNGYLSCPLQEIFEMSGIPVESLEIVLKKIQRLDPAGVGARDLKECLLIQYENTGEKDPVFEDVLNNRFELFRKMDLKEIAHKTGYSVAQIKGVFEKIKSFDPKPGRNYASEQPIYVVPDVHVVKGEDGFDVFLNDEGVPDLRMNRYYVELFVSDKLSGDTKDYIKKKIKQAEWFMKSLQQRQRTLYLVAKSIVDFQREFFEKGIRRLKPLILKDVANYVGVHESTVSRITSNKYMGTPAGVFEMKFFFTTGVGSENGDAQSANAVMDCISEIVAKEDKENPLKDEEIVALLKERFNVKIARRTVAKYREVLHIQSSRDRRRLD
;
A
#
# COMPACT_ATOMS: atom_id res chain seq x y z
N MET A 1 22.79 -67.04 -0.51
CA MET A 1 22.46 -66.29 0.71
C MET A 1 22.60 -64.81 0.38
N LEU A 2 21.49 -64.16 0.13
CA LEU A 2 21.46 -62.71 -0.07
C LEU A 2 21.04 -62.06 1.27
N GLU A 3 21.97 -61.40 1.94
CA GLU A 3 21.67 -60.57 3.13
C GLU A 3 21.02 -59.28 2.70
N LEU A 4 19.73 -59.16 2.98
CA LEU A 4 18.99 -57.92 2.91
C LEU A 4 19.42 -57.01 4.09
N LYS A 5 20.31 -56.06 3.87
CA LYS A 5 20.56 -54.92 4.79
C LYS A 5 19.38 -53.96 4.73
N GLN A 6 18.48 -54.08 5.68
CA GLN A 6 17.48 -53.04 5.96
C GLN A 6 18.19 -51.82 6.58
N THR A 7 18.45 -50.80 5.81
CA THR A 7 18.80 -49.48 6.33
C THR A 7 17.55 -48.79 6.78
N GLN A 8 17.25 -48.80 8.09
CA GLN A 8 16.27 -47.93 8.71
C GLN A 8 16.77 -46.48 8.62
N LYS A 9 16.27 -45.69 7.68
CA LYS A 9 16.35 -44.25 7.75
C LYS A 9 15.41 -43.78 8.86
N LEU A 10 15.97 -43.51 10.03
CA LEU A 10 15.29 -42.70 11.06
C LEU A 10 15.10 -41.31 10.51
N ALA A 11 13.95 -41.03 9.95
CA ALA A 11 13.48 -39.70 9.71
C ALA A 11 13.17 -39.08 11.10
N GLN A 12 14.11 -38.37 11.69
CA GLN A 12 13.86 -37.49 12.81
C GLN A 12 12.90 -36.40 12.31
N GLN A 13 11.62 -36.60 12.50
CA GLN A 13 10.64 -35.51 12.44
C GLN A 13 10.99 -34.57 13.58
N LEU A 14 11.58 -33.42 13.24
CA LEU A 14 11.74 -32.29 14.15
C LEU A 14 10.34 -31.85 14.59
N VAL A 15 9.87 -32.42 15.69
CA VAL A 15 8.66 -31.92 16.35
C VAL A 15 9.01 -30.56 16.92
N LEU A 16 8.60 -29.50 16.22
CA LEU A 16 8.73 -28.12 16.68
C LEU A 16 8.04 -27.99 18.04
N THR A 17 8.81 -27.68 19.08
CA THR A 17 8.24 -27.41 20.40
C THR A 17 7.31 -26.22 20.35
N PRO A 18 6.24 -26.15 21.15
CA PRO A 18 5.31 -25.00 21.18
C PRO A 18 6.03 -23.66 21.36
N GLN A 19 7.08 -23.63 22.17
CA GLN A 19 7.91 -22.45 22.38
C GLN A 19 8.62 -22.00 21.08
N LEU A 20 9.16 -22.93 20.31
CA LEU A 20 9.81 -22.60 19.03
C LEU A 20 8.80 -22.05 18.01
N GLN A 21 7.58 -22.61 17.99
CA GLN A 21 6.48 -22.10 17.14
C GLN A 21 6.09 -20.68 17.55
N GLN A 22 6.00 -20.40 18.83
CA GLN A 22 5.68 -19.06 19.34
C GLN A 22 6.81 -18.06 19.04
N ALA A 23 8.09 -18.45 19.18
CA ALA A 23 9.22 -17.59 18.79
C ALA A 23 9.20 -17.26 17.29
N ILE A 24 8.91 -18.25 16.43
CA ILE A 24 8.78 -18.04 14.98
C ILE A 24 7.61 -17.11 14.67
N LYS A 25 6.49 -17.25 15.37
CA LYS A 25 5.33 -16.37 15.20
C LYS A 25 5.68 -14.93 15.59
N LEU A 26 6.35 -14.72 16.74
CA LEU A 26 6.80 -13.41 17.19
C LEU A 26 7.70 -12.69 16.17
N LEU A 27 8.53 -13.42 15.40
CA LEU A 27 9.36 -12.81 14.35
C LEU A 27 8.55 -12.23 13.18
N GLN A 28 7.37 -12.79 12.90
CA GLN A 28 6.53 -12.40 11.74
C GLN A 28 5.55 -11.27 12.05
N LEU A 29 5.19 -11.07 13.33
CA LEU A 29 4.21 -10.09 13.74
C LEU A 29 4.61 -8.67 13.31
N SER A 30 3.63 -7.89 12.86
CA SER A 30 3.75 -6.44 12.70
C SER A 30 3.91 -5.77 14.08
N GLN A 31 4.15 -4.46 14.11
CA GLN A 31 4.28 -3.73 15.38
C GLN A 31 2.96 -3.75 16.18
N MET A 32 1.83 -3.53 15.52
CA MET A 32 0.50 -3.58 16.17
C MET A 32 0.18 -4.96 16.73
N GLU A 33 0.37 -6.02 15.94
CA GLU A 33 0.16 -7.39 16.38
C GLU A 33 1.11 -7.80 17.51
N LEU A 34 2.32 -7.19 17.56
CA LEU A 34 3.27 -7.43 18.65
C LEU A 34 2.78 -6.82 19.96
N ILE A 35 2.25 -5.59 19.91
CA ILE A 35 1.66 -4.91 21.07
C ILE A 35 0.52 -5.75 21.62
N GLU A 36 -0.39 -6.20 20.76
CA GLU A 36 -1.50 -7.09 21.18
C GLU A 36 -0.99 -8.39 21.81
N ALA A 37 0.04 -9.01 21.23
CA ALA A 37 0.63 -10.23 21.79
C ALA A 37 1.30 -10.00 23.15
N ILE A 38 1.94 -8.85 23.35
CA ILE A 38 2.52 -8.44 24.64
C ILE A 38 1.41 -8.22 25.68
N GLU A 39 0.36 -7.49 25.33
CA GLU A 39 -0.78 -7.27 26.23
C GLU A 39 -1.46 -8.58 26.64
N GLN A 40 -1.58 -9.52 25.70
CA GLN A 40 -2.16 -10.83 26.00
C GLN A 40 -1.26 -11.61 26.98
N GLU A 41 0.06 -11.62 26.75
CA GLU A 41 1.00 -12.33 27.65
C GLU A 41 1.01 -11.71 29.05
N ILE A 42 0.91 -10.37 29.18
CA ILE A 42 0.78 -9.69 30.48
C ILE A 42 -0.50 -10.12 31.21
N LYS A 43 -1.62 -10.25 30.51
CA LYS A 43 -2.89 -10.74 31.10
C LYS A 43 -2.80 -12.19 31.58
N GLU A 44 -2.03 -13.04 30.87
CA GLU A 44 -1.87 -14.46 31.17
C GLU A 44 -0.77 -14.76 32.21
N ASN A 45 0.24 -13.87 32.32
CA ASN A 45 1.39 -14.07 33.18
C ASN A 45 1.57 -12.93 34.21
N PRO A 46 1.15 -13.16 35.48
CA PRO A 46 1.21 -12.11 36.50
C PRO A 46 2.63 -11.72 36.92
N VAL A 47 3.67 -12.44 36.44
CA VAL A 47 5.07 -12.11 36.72
C VAL A 47 5.59 -11.01 35.82
N LEU A 48 4.93 -10.74 34.66
CA LEU A 48 5.27 -9.66 33.76
C LEU A 48 4.52 -8.38 34.13
N GLU A 49 5.22 -7.28 34.16
CA GLU A 49 4.65 -5.93 34.27
C GLU A 49 5.30 -5.00 33.26
N VAL A 50 4.56 -3.96 32.89
CA VAL A 50 5.08 -2.87 32.06
C VAL A 50 5.92 -1.97 32.96
N GLU A 51 7.08 -1.60 32.49
CA GLU A 51 7.90 -0.58 33.14
C GLU A 51 7.22 0.78 32.88
N GLU A 52 6.50 1.30 33.89
CA GLU A 52 6.02 2.68 33.84
C GLU A 52 7.28 3.57 33.95
N GLU A 53 7.61 4.30 32.89
CA GLU A 53 8.64 5.33 32.95
C GLU A 53 8.21 6.35 34.03
N GLN A 54 8.85 6.28 35.18
CA GLN A 54 8.70 7.31 36.21
C GLN A 54 9.36 8.57 35.70
N GLY A 55 8.53 9.46 35.17
CA GLY A 55 8.88 10.88 35.01
C GLY A 55 9.31 11.29 33.61
N ASP A 56 8.50 12.06 33.07
CA ASP A 56 8.49 13.13 32.06
C ASP A 56 9.86 13.78 31.68
N GLU A 57 10.94 13.53 32.41
CA GLU A 57 12.26 14.12 32.15
C GLU A 57 13.09 13.35 31.13
N GLY A 58 12.93 12.02 31.02
CA GLY A 58 13.68 11.18 30.07
C GLY A 58 13.14 11.25 28.64
N GLU A 59 11.83 11.32 28.46
CA GLU A 59 11.21 11.49 27.14
C GLU A 59 11.42 12.91 26.61
N ALA A 60 11.39 13.92 27.46
CA ALA A 60 11.68 15.29 27.09
C ALA A 60 13.11 15.45 26.58
N GLN A 61 14.10 14.82 27.25
CA GLN A 61 15.49 14.85 26.79
C GLN A 61 15.72 14.08 25.49
N LYS A 62 15.15 12.89 25.34
CA LYS A 62 15.22 12.12 24.05
C LYS A 62 14.51 12.86 22.91
N LYS A 63 13.40 13.53 23.20
CA LYS A 63 12.68 14.33 22.23
C LYS A 63 13.41 15.62 21.87
N GLU A 64 14.07 16.25 22.83
CA GLU A 64 14.92 17.41 22.62
C GLU A 64 16.19 17.04 21.83
N GLU A 65 16.88 15.96 22.17
CA GLU A 65 18.02 15.43 21.41
C GLU A 65 17.62 15.06 19.97
N MET A 66 16.44 14.46 19.77
CA MET A 66 15.92 14.11 18.45
C MET A 66 15.47 15.35 17.65
N LEU A 67 14.90 16.37 18.31
CA LEU A 67 14.56 17.65 17.68
C LEU A 67 15.81 18.48 17.34
N GLU A 68 16.78 18.59 18.25
CA GLU A 68 18.08 19.22 17.95
C GLU A 68 18.81 18.51 16.81
N TRP A 69 18.68 17.19 16.76
CA TRP A 69 19.27 16.40 15.70
C TRP A 69 18.54 16.61 14.36
N LEU A 70 17.19 16.64 14.34
CA LEU A 70 16.38 16.96 13.15
C LEU A 70 16.64 18.40 12.66
N GLU A 71 16.81 19.38 13.53
CA GLU A 71 17.16 20.75 13.16
C GLU A 71 18.57 20.87 12.57
N ARG A 72 19.52 20.06 13.07
CA ARG A 72 20.91 20.06 12.58
C ARG A 72 21.06 19.45 11.21
N TYR A 73 20.15 18.57 10.77
CA TYR A 73 20.22 17.84 9.50
C TYR A 73 19.07 18.15 8.52
N SER A 74 18.17 19.07 8.83
CA SER A 74 17.24 19.61 7.83
C SER A 74 18.00 20.51 6.87
N PRO A 75 17.90 20.31 5.53
CA PRO A 75 18.46 21.25 4.58
C PRO A 75 17.77 22.60 4.78
N SER A 76 18.58 23.60 5.09
CA SER A 76 18.15 24.98 5.27
C SER A 76 17.59 25.55 3.96
N GLU A 77 16.27 25.60 3.84
CA GLU A 77 15.61 26.59 3.00
C GLU A 77 14.44 27.19 3.80
N ASP A 78 14.61 28.43 4.21
CA ASP A 78 13.60 29.39 4.64
C ASP A 78 12.58 28.99 5.72
N PHE A 79 13.02 28.81 6.95
CA PHE A 79 12.18 29.10 8.13
C PHE A 79 12.74 30.28 8.93
N ALA A 80 12.78 31.47 8.31
CA ALA A 80 12.94 32.72 9.02
C ALA A 80 11.58 33.16 9.59
N THR A 81 11.54 33.25 10.91
CA THR A 81 10.65 34.11 11.72
C THR A 81 9.15 34.02 11.43
N ARG A 82 8.45 33.22 12.22
CA ARG A 82 7.07 33.51 12.60
C ARG A 82 6.88 33.26 14.09
N GLU A 83 7.09 34.30 14.84
CA GLU A 83 6.48 34.49 16.14
C GLU A 83 4.96 34.46 16.01
N ASP A 84 4.30 33.88 17.01
CA ASP A 84 2.85 33.82 17.18
C ASP A 84 2.05 33.15 16.06
N ARG A 85 2.04 31.82 16.08
CA ARG A 85 0.89 31.07 15.56
C ARG A 85 0.32 30.25 16.72
N GLU A 86 -0.88 30.66 17.19
CA GLU A 86 -1.81 29.77 17.82
C GLU A 86 -1.80 28.44 17.07
N TYR A 87 -1.50 27.34 17.78
CA TYR A 87 -1.60 26.00 17.20
C TYR A 87 -3.02 25.86 16.64
N PRO A 88 -3.18 25.66 15.35
CA PRO A 88 -4.51 25.42 14.81
C PRO A 88 -5.04 24.16 15.49
N ASP A 89 -6.22 24.30 16.09
CA ASP A 89 -6.98 23.22 16.71
C ASP A 89 -7.03 22.04 15.73
N TYR A 90 -6.29 20.96 16.01
CA TYR A 90 -6.21 19.78 15.13
C TYR A 90 -7.58 19.14 14.89
N GLU A 91 -8.55 19.38 15.77
CA GLU A 91 -9.94 18.95 15.58
C GLU A 91 -10.62 19.63 14.37
N ASN A 92 -10.17 20.82 13.95
CA ASN A 92 -10.69 21.53 12.77
C ASN A 92 -9.94 21.22 11.47
N ILE A 93 -8.77 20.55 11.53
CA ILE A 93 -7.99 20.17 10.33
C ILE A 93 -8.41 18.80 9.79
N VAL A 94 -8.97 17.94 10.61
CA VAL A 94 -9.73 16.78 10.14
C VAL A 94 -11.09 17.25 9.63
N LYS A 95 -11.11 18.04 8.57
CA LYS A 95 -12.27 18.06 7.69
C LYS A 95 -12.40 16.62 7.20
N LYS A 96 -13.32 15.85 7.83
CA LYS A 96 -13.86 14.64 7.21
C LYS A 96 -14.13 15.04 5.78
N GLY A 97 -13.32 14.55 4.83
CA GLY A 97 -13.62 14.72 3.43
C GLY A 97 -15.05 14.24 3.28
N SER A 98 -15.96 15.14 2.91
CA SER A 98 -17.36 14.77 2.73
C SER A 98 -17.39 13.67 1.68
N ASN A 99 -17.71 12.44 2.09
CA ASN A 99 -17.88 11.32 1.18
C ASN A 99 -18.96 11.70 0.15
N LEU A 100 -18.84 11.16 -1.05
CA LEU A 100 -19.85 11.36 -2.10
C LEU A 100 -21.29 11.20 -1.58
N ARG A 101 -21.52 10.16 -0.76
CA ARG A 101 -22.81 9.85 -0.15
C ARG A 101 -23.30 10.97 0.76
N ASP A 102 -22.45 11.52 1.62
CA ASP A 102 -22.80 12.62 2.52
C ASP A 102 -23.10 13.91 1.73
N TYR A 103 -22.36 14.15 0.66
CA TYR A 103 -22.58 15.27 -0.24
C TYR A 103 -23.93 15.17 -0.99
N LEU A 104 -24.26 13.97 -1.48
CA LEU A 104 -25.56 13.72 -2.13
C LEU A 104 -26.73 13.83 -1.14
N ARG A 105 -26.60 13.33 0.09
CA ARG A 105 -27.60 13.51 1.15
C ARG A 105 -27.87 14.98 1.44
N TRP A 106 -26.82 15.76 1.54
CA TRP A 106 -26.92 17.20 1.74
C TRP A 106 -27.69 17.87 0.59
N GLN A 107 -27.39 17.53 -0.67
CA GLN A 107 -28.11 18.05 -1.84
C GLN A 107 -29.57 17.62 -1.87
N VAL A 108 -29.90 16.36 -1.57
CA VAL A 108 -31.28 15.87 -1.46
C VAL A 108 -32.03 16.62 -0.36
N GLY A 109 -31.36 16.99 0.73
CA GLY A 109 -31.95 17.83 1.78
C GLY A 109 -32.31 19.23 1.33
N LEU A 110 -31.57 19.81 0.38
CA LEU A 110 -31.78 21.16 -0.17
C LEU A 110 -32.70 21.18 -1.38
N SER A 111 -32.86 20.06 -2.09
CA SER A 111 -33.66 19.97 -3.33
C SER A 111 -35.11 19.62 -3.05
N ASP A 112 -35.99 19.83 -4.08
CA ASP A 112 -37.40 19.57 -4.00
C ASP A 112 -37.77 18.07 -4.03
N PHE A 113 -37.40 17.35 -2.97
CA PHE A 113 -37.83 15.98 -2.73
C PHE A 113 -38.93 15.95 -1.66
N SER A 114 -39.98 15.17 -1.90
CA SER A 114 -40.98 14.90 -0.87
C SER A 114 -40.40 14.10 0.29
N ASN A 115 -41.06 14.06 1.43
CA ASN A 115 -40.58 13.30 2.59
C ASN A 115 -40.40 11.79 2.27
N GLU A 116 -41.28 11.23 1.45
CA GLU A 116 -41.22 9.83 0.99
C GLU A 116 -40.04 9.65 0.02
N GLU A 117 -39.89 10.55 -0.95
CA GLU A 117 -38.79 10.50 -1.93
C GLU A 117 -37.43 10.64 -1.27
N ARG A 118 -37.29 11.35 -0.15
CA ARG A 118 -36.04 11.45 0.61
C ARG A 118 -35.63 10.08 1.20
N VAL A 119 -36.58 9.33 1.72
CA VAL A 119 -36.34 7.97 2.22
C VAL A 119 -35.91 7.05 1.07
N TRP A 120 -36.55 7.16 -0.10
CA TRP A 120 -36.19 6.38 -1.27
C TRP A 120 -34.83 6.78 -1.84
N ALA A 121 -34.50 8.06 -1.83
CA ALA A 121 -33.20 8.58 -2.23
C ALA A 121 -32.07 8.03 -1.32
N GLU A 122 -32.33 7.92 -0.01
CA GLU A 122 -31.37 7.34 0.94
C GLU A 122 -30.97 5.92 0.55
N TRP A 123 -31.95 5.07 0.20
CA TRP A 123 -31.71 3.70 -0.26
C TRP A 123 -30.88 3.66 -1.54
N ILE A 124 -31.10 4.58 -2.48
CA ILE A 124 -30.31 4.66 -3.71
C ILE A 124 -28.89 5.15 -3.41
N ILE A 125 -28.74 6.20 -2.59
CA ILE A 125 -27.42 6.78 -2.24
C ILE A 125 -26.53 5.77 -1.52
N GLU A 126 -27.08 4.96 -0.62
CA GLU A 126 -26.32 3.90 0.06
C GLU A 126 -25.76 2.85 -0.92
N ASN A 127 -26.42 2.64 -2.03
CA ASN A 127 -26.03 1.70 -3.07
C ASN A 127 -25.22 2.36 -4.21
N ILE A 128 -24.75 3.59 -4.06
CA ILE A 128 -23.79 4.24 -4.98
C ILE A 128 -22.37 3.90 -4.53
N ASP A 129 -21.51 3.50 -5.47
CA ASP A 129 -20.09 3.23 -5.23
C ASP A 129 -19.27 4.54 -5.16
N ASP A 130 -17.99 4.42 -4.78
CA ASP A 130 -17.07 5.57 -4.69
C ASP A 130 -16.71 6.17 -6.06
N ASN A 131 -17.01 5.49 -7.16
CA ASN A 131 -16.87 6.01 -8.51
C ASN A 131 -18.11 6.80 -8.97
N GLY A 132 -19.22 6.70 -8.25
CA GLY A 132 -20.49 7.38 -8.56
C GLY A 132 -21.50 6.50 -9.32
N TYR A 133 -21.25 5.20 -9.47
CA TYR A 133 -22.16 4.27 -10.14
C TYR A 133 -23.09 3.56 -9.16
N LEU A 134 -24.26 3.14 -9.66
CA LEU A 134 -25.17 2.30 -8.90
C LEU A 134 -24.62 0.87 -8.83
N SER A 135 -24.30 0.38 -7.63
CA SER A 135 -23.65 -0.91 -7.39
C SER A 135 -24.56 -2.11 -7.63
N CYS A 136 -25.87 -1.94 -7.47
CA CYS A 136 -26.86 -3.00 -7.61
C CYS A 136 -28.04 -2.57 -8.49
N PRO A 137 -28.71 -3.49 -9.20
CA PRO A 137 -29.90 -3.20 -9.95
C PRO A 137 -31.07 -2.77 -9.05
N LEU A 138 -31.97 -1.93 -9.56
CA LEU A 138 -33.13 -1.42 -8.80
C LEU A 138 -34.06 -2.53 -8.27
N GLN A 139 -34.05 -3.71 -8.88
CA GLN A 139 -34.77 -4.89 -8.41
C GLN A 139 -34.26 -5.38 -7.05
N GLU A 140 -32.96 -5.38 -6.82
CA GLU A 140 -32.40 -5.75 -5.53
C GLU A 140 -32.74 -4.72 -4.45
N ILE A 141 -32.74 -3.43 -4.79
CA ILE A 141 -33.16 -2.36 -3.88
C ILE A 141 -34.66 -2.53 -3.53
N PHE A 142 -35.51 -2.93 -4.49
CA PHE A 142 -36.92 -3.28 -4.22
C PHE A 142 -37.05 -4.44 -3.26
N GLU A 143 -36.30 -5.52 -3.44
CA GLU A 143 -36.32 -6.68 -2.54
C GLU A 143 -35.93 -6.33 -1.11
N MET A 144 -34.98 -5.41 -0.94
CA MET A 144 -34.49 -4.97 0.38
C MET A 144 -35.43 -3.94 1.05
N SER A 145 -35.99 -3.01 0.29
CA SER A 145 -36.71 -1.85 0.82
C SER A 145 -38.24 -1.98 0.73
N GLY A 146 -38.76 -2.87 -0.16
CA GLY A 146 -40.19 -2.97 -0.47
C GLY A 146 -40.74 -1.80 -1.31
N ILE A 147 -39.90 -0.91 -1.81
CA ILE A 147 -40.30 0.29 -2.58
C ILE A 147 -40.49 -0.09 -4.05
N PRO A 148 -41.62 0.24 -4.70
CA PRO A 148 -41.85 -0.10 -6.09
C PRO A 148 -40.74 0.42 -7.01
N VAL A 149 -40.32 -0.40 -7.97
CA VAL A 149 -39.22 -0.07 -8.91
C VAL A 149 -39.55 1.21 -9.71
N GLU A 150 -40.78 1.43 -10.07
CA GLU A 150 -41.25 2.63 -10.77
C GLU A 150 -40.96 3.91 -9.97
N SER A 151 -41.21 3.86 -8.65
CA SER A 151 -40.93 4.97 -7.73
C SER A 151 -39.43 5.22 -7.60
N LEU A 152 -38.64 4.14 -7.48
CA LEU A 152 -37.17 4.22 -7.44
C LEU A 152 -36.60 4.82 -8.73
N GLU A 153 -37.16 4.50 -9.91
CA GLU A 153 -36.74 5.10 -11.18
C GLU A 153 -36.95 6.61 -11.26
N ILE A 154 -38.11 7.08 -10.73
CA ILE A 154 -38.42 8.53 -10.69
C ILE A 154 -37.39 9.25 -9.81
N VAL A 155 -37.10 8.70 -8.63
CA VAL A 155 -36.13 9.27 -7.69
C VAL A 155 -34.70 9.19 -8.24
N LEU A 156 -34.32 8.07 -8.87
CA LEU A 156 -33.01 7.93 -9.51
C LEU A 156 -32.78 9.01 -10.57
N LYS A 157 -33.77 9.29 -11.41
CA LYS A 157 -33.68 10.39 -12.41
C LYS A 157 -33.52 11.76 -11.76
N LYS A 158 -34.06 11.99 -10.57
CA LYS A 158 -33.84 13.23 -9.82
C LYS A 158 -32.40 13.27 -9.26
N ILE A 159 -31.90 12.16 -8.73
CA ILE A 159 -30.52 12.04 -8.22
C ILE A 159 -29.50 12.25 -9.35
N GLN A 160 -29.74 11.71 -10.53
CA GLN A 160 -28.87 11.87 -11.71
C GLN A 160 -28.73 13.33 -12.19
N ARG A 161 -29.59 14.24 -11.74
CA ARG A 161 -29.49 15.68 -12.00
C ARG A 161 -28.72 16.45 -10.93
N LEU A 162 -28.30 15.77 -9.84
CA LEU A 162 -27.48 16.36 -8.79
C LEU A 162 -26.01 16.47 -9.23
N ASP A 163 -25.21 17.22 -8.48
CA ASP A 163 -23.77 17.32 -8.68
C ASP A 163 -23.06 16.21 -7.83
N PRO A 164 -22.11 15.47 -8.40
CA PRO A 164 -21.52 15.60 -9.75
C PRO A 164 -22.36 14.98 -10.86
N ALA A 165 -22.32 15.62 -12.03
CA ALA A 165 -23.05 15.14 -13.21
C ALA A 165 -22.65 13.71 -13.59
N GLY A 166 -23.65 12.84 -13.82
CA GLY A 166 -23.42 11.42 -14.13
C GLY A 166 -23.43 10.49 -12.92
N VAL A 167 -23.68 11.01 -11.72
CA VAL A 167 -23.87 10.19 -10.51
C VAL A 167 -25.13 9.34 -10.59
N GLY A 168 -25.12 8.12 -10.01
CA GLY A 168 -26.25 7.19 -10.04
C GLY A 168 -26.48 6.54 -11.41
N ALA A 169 -25.52 6.60 -12.31
CA ALA A 169 -25.56 5.86 -13.57
C ALA A 169 -25.36 4.36 -13.33
N ARG A 170 -26.01 3.52 -14.13
CA ARG A 170 -25.87 2.05 -14.10
C ARG A 170 -24.62 1.60 -14.85
N ASP A 171 -24.30 2.27 -15.96
CA ASP A 171 -23.19 1.96 -16.86
C ASP A 171 -22.48 3.24 -17.32
N LEU A 172 -21.25 3.07 -17.82
CA LEU A 172 -20.46 4.17 -18.39
C LEU A 172 -21.22 4.91 -19.51
N LYS A 173 -21.98 4.19 -20.33
CA LYS A 173 -22.81 4.78 -21.38
C LYS A 173 -23.84 5.74 -20.81
N GLU A 174 -24.57 5.34 -19.78
CA GLU A 174 -25.58 6.18 -19.12
C GLU A 174 -24.92 7.39 -18.44
N CYS A 175 -23.76 7.21 -17.80
CA CYS A 175 -23.00 8.30 -17.19
C CYS A 175 -22.62 9.39 -18.21
N LEU A 176 -22.09 9.01 -19.36
CA LEU A 176 -21.73 9.94 -20.43
C LEU A 176 -22.95 10.63 -21.04
N LEU A 177 -24.07 9.93 -21.17
CA LEU A 177 -25.34 10.52 -21.67
C LEU A 177 -25.90 11.56 -20.70
N ILE A 178 -25.89 11.28 -19.39
CA ILE A 178 -26.33 12.22 -18.36
C ILE A 178 -25.45 13.47 -18.36
N GLN A 179 -24.12 13.32 -18.44
CA GLN A 179 -23.21 14.46 -18.52
C GLN A 179 -23.45 15.28 -19.78
N TYR A 180 -23.71 14.62 -20.91
CA TYR A 180 -24.01 15.28 -22.17
C TYR A 180 -25.34 16.06 -22.09
N GLU A 181 -26.42 15.47 -21.56
CA GLU A 181 -27.69 16.15 -21.34
C GLU A 181 -27.52 17.43 -20.49
N ASN A 182 -26.64 17.39 -19.47
CA ASN A 182 -26.38 18.56 -18.63
C ASN A 182 -25.63 19.69 -19.36
N THR A 183 -24.91 19.41 -20.48
CA THR A 183 -24.28 20.48 -21.28
C THR A 183 -25.27 21.27 -22.10
N GLY A 184 -26.51 20.76 -22.29
CA GLY A 184 -27.56 21.41 -23.08
C GLY A 184 -27.30 21.39 -24.59
N GLU A 185 -26.21 20.77 -25.05
CA GLU A 185 -25.93 20.61 -26.47
C GLU A 185 -26.77 19.47 -27.08
N LYS A 186 -27.21 19.64 -28.33
CA LYS A 186 -27.89 18.57 -29.08
C LYS A 186 -27.11 18.28 -30.35
N ASP A 187 -26.29 17.24 -30.32
CA ASP A 187 -25.54 16.77 -31.48
C ASP A 187 -26.03 15.35 -31.84
N PRO A 188 -26.76 15.21 -32.97
CA PRO A 188 -27.33 13.92 -33.36
C PRO A 188 -26.23 12.83 -33.62
N VAL A 189 -25.02 13.27 -33.98
CA VAL A 189 -23.90 12.35 -34.20
C VAL A 189 -23.44 11.76 -32.87
N PHE A 190 -23.38 12.57 -31.81
CA PHE A 190 -23.03 12.16 -30.47
C PHE A 190 -24.03 11.13 -29.91
N GLU A 191 -25.29 11.41 -30.02
CA GLU A 191 -26.36 10.52 -29.55
C GLU A 191 -26.37 9.18 -30.30
N ASP A 192 -26.22 9.19 -31.64
CA ASP A 192 -26.16 7.95 -32.42
C ASP A 192 -24.96 7.10 -32.10
N VAL A 193 -23.77 7.71 -31.94
CA VAL A 193 -22.55 7.00 -31.60
C VAL A 193 -22.65 6.34 -30.22
N LEU A 194 -23.13 7.05 -29.23
CA LEU A 194 -23.25 6.48 -27.86
C LEU A 194 -24.37 5.46 -27.76
N ASN A 195 -25.54 5.71 -28.38
CA ASN A 195 -26.67 4.79 -28.23
C ASN A 195 -26.52 3.52 -29.04
N ASN A 196 -26.05 3.62 -30.27
CA ASN A 196 -26.05 2.50 -31.21
C ASN A 196 -24.67 1.87 -31.46
N ARG A 197 -23.58 2.58 -31.16
CA ARG A 197 -22.22 2.17 -31.55
C ARG A 197 -21.20 2.17 -30.42
N PHE A 198 -21.64 2.19 -29.17
CA PHE A 198 -20.78 2.28 -28.00
C PHE A 198 -19.68 1.20 -27.94
N GLU A 199 -19.99 -0.04 -28.36
CA GLU A 199 -19.00 -1.12 -28.41
C GLU A 199 -17.87 -0.88 -29.43
N LEU A 200 -18.17 -0.26 -30.58
CA LEU A 200 -17.17 0.14 -31.56
C LEU A 200 -16.35 1.32 -31.07
N PHE A 201 -17.02 2.25 -30.40
CA PHE A 201 -16.35 3.37 -29.74
C PHE A 201 -15.32 2.89 -28.71
N ARG A 202 -15.66 1.90 -27.90
CA ARG A 202 -14.75 1.30 -26.89
C ARG A 202 -13.49 0.70 -27.51
N LYS A 203 -13.58 0.18 -28.76
CA LYS A 203 -12.44 -0.35 -29.51
C LYS A 203 -11.58 0.73 -30.18
N MET A 204 -11.96 1.99 -30.10
CA MET A 204 -11.29 3.14 -30.75
C MET A 204 -11.08 3.03 -32.28
N ASP A 205 -11.93 2.30 -32.98
CA ASP A 205 -11.81 2.14 -34.42
C ASP A 205 -12.62 3.18 -35.20
N LEU A 206 -12.05 4.39 -35.33
CA LEU A 206 -12.68 5.54 -35.98
C LEU A 206 -13.10 5.26 -37.42
N LYS A 207 -12.32 4.45 -38.15
CA LYS A 207 -12.58 4.12 -39.55
C LYS A 207 -13.78 3.18 -39.68
N GLU A 208 -13.90 2.22 -38.80
CA GLU A 208 -15.03 1.29 -38.78
C GLU A 208 -16.33 2.00 -38.38
N ILE A 209 -16.26 2.93 -37.42
CA ILE A 209 -17.40 3.77 -37.03
C ILE A 209 -17.84 4.64 -38.23
N ALA A 210 -16.91 5.32 -38.88
CA ALA A 210 -17.20 6.15 -40.05
C ALA A 210 -17.86 5.36 -41.17
N HIS A 211 -17.35 4.16 -41.46
CA HIS A 211 -17.92 3.29 -42.48
C HIS A 211 -19.35 2.81 -42.16
N LYS A 212 -19.63 2.51 -40.88
CA LYS A 212 -20.94 2.00 -40.44
C LYS A 212 -21.99 3.08 -40.20
N THR A 213 -21.59 4.31 -39.91
CA THR A 213 -22.49 5.42 -39.60
C THR A 213 -22.70 6.38 -40.78
N GLY A 214 -21.75 6.40 -41.72
CA GLY A 214 -21.76 7.35 -42.84
C GLY A 214 -21.31 8.76 -42.48
N TYR A 215 -20.91 9.01 -41.24
CA TYR A 215 -20.38 10.29 -40.79
C TYR A 215 -18.93 10.50 -41.21
N SER A 216 -18.50 11.73 -41.38
CA SER A 216 -17.10 12.01 -41.70
C SER A 216 -16.20 11.71 -40.48
N VAL A 217 -14.96 11.27 -40.76
CA VAL A 217 -13.98 11.01 -39.70
C VAL A 217 -13.76 12.24 -38.81
N ALA A 218 -13.83 13.44 -39.37
CA ALA A 218 -13.71 14.70 -38.61
C ALA A 218 -14.83 14.90 -37.59
N GLN A 219 -16.09 14.57 -37.95
CA GLN A 219 -17.23 14.63 -37.03
C GLN A 219 -17.07 13.64 -35.87
N ILE A 220 -16.66 12.40 -36.18
CA ILE A 220 -16.44 11.37 -35.18
C ILE A 220 -15.27 11.77 -34.24
N LYS A 221 -14.21 12.38 -34.79
CA LYS A 221 -13.09 12.91 -33.99
C LYS A 221 -13.56 14.00 -33.02
N GLY A 222 -14.45 14.91 -33.46
CA GLY A 222 -15.09 15.90 -32.59
C GLY A 222 -15.88 15.27 -31.43
N VAL A 223 -16.63 14.19 -31.69
CA VAL A 223 -17.34 13.44 -30.65
C VAL A 223 -16.35 12.82 -29.65
N PHE A 224 -15.24 12.27 -30.13
CA PHE A 224 -14.20 11.72 -29.24
C PHE A 224 -13.56 12.79 -28.35
N GLU A 225 -13.29 13.98 -28.87
CA GLU A 225 -12.76 15.10 -28.08
C GLU A 225 -13.73 15.55 -27.00
N LYS A 226 -15.03 15.63 -27.33
CA LYS A 226 -16.07 15.92 -26.35
C LYS A 226 -16.16 14.86 -25.25
N ILE A 227 -16.13 13.57 -25.62
CA ILE A 227 -16.17 12.48 -24.62
C ILE A 227 -14.94 12.47 -23.72
N LYS A 228 -13.75 12.86 -24.25
CA LYS A 228 -12.54 13.01 -23.43
C LYS A 228 -12.65 14.12 -22.37
N SER A 229 -13.51 15.11 -22.57
CA SER A 229 -13.73 16.17 -21.59
C SER A 229 -14.66 15.75 -20.46
N PHE A 230 -15.39 14.63 -20.60
CA PHE A 230 -16.28 14.10 -19.57
C PHE A 230 -15.52 13.21 -18.58
N ASP A 231 -16.01 13.18 -17.34
CA ASP A 231 -15.42 12.35 -16.29
C ASP A 231 -16.12 10.99 -16.24
N PRO A 232 -15.41 9.89 -16.57
CA PRO A 232 -15.96 8.54 -16.49
C PRO A 232 -16.20 8.06 -15.04
N LYS A 233 -15.68 8.76 -14.04
CA LYS A 233 -15.79 8.42 -12.60
C LYS A 233 -16.12 9.67 -11.78
N PRO A 234 -17.36 10.17 -11.85
CA PRO A 234 -17.73 11.44 -11.23
C PRO A 234 -17.55 11.45 -9.69
N GLY A 235 -17.64 10.29 -9.04
CA GLY A 235 -17.46 10.18 -7.60
C GLY A 235 -16.02 10.30 -7.11
N ARG A 236 -15.03 10.14 -7.99
CA ARG A 236 -13.61 10.07 -7.58
C ARG A 236 -13.13 11.32 -6.83
N ASN A 237 -13.64 12.50 -7.17
CA ASN A 237 -13.23 13.75 -6.51
C ASN A 237 -13.73 13.85 -5.06
N TYR A 238 -14.71 13.02 -4.68
CA TYR A 238 -15.28 12.91 -3.34
C TYR A 238 -14.82 11.64 -2.60
N ALA A 239 -14.15 10.72 -3.30
CA ALA A 239 -13.49 9.60 -2.66
C ALA A 239 -12.31 10.16 -1.85
N SER A 240 -12.51 10.36 -0.56
CA SER A 240 -11.41 10.61 0.34
C SER A 240 -10.63 9.29 0.46
N GLU A 241 -9.68 9.07 -0.45
CA GLU A 241 -8.63 8.10 -0.19
C GLU A 241 -7.93 8.58 1.08
N GLN A 242 -8.32 8.03 2.22
CA GLN A 242 -7.57 8.29 3.45
C GLN A 242 -6.15 7.79 3.18
N PRO A 243 -5.15 8.66 3.18
CA PRO A 243 -3.79 8.21 2.96
C PRO A 243 -3.46 7.20 4.05
N ILE A 244 -3.17 5.97 3.66
CA ILE A 244 -2.71 4.93 4.58
C ILE A 244 -1.29 5.32 4.97
N TYR A 245 -1.15 5.93 6.15
CA TYR A 245 0.16 6.22 6.71
C TYR A 245 0.79 4.92 7.20
N VAL A 246 1.88 4.53 6.55
CA VAL A 246 2.67 3.38 6.97
C VAL A 246 3.75 3.89 7.92
N VAL A 247 3.68 3.49 9.19
CA VAL A 247 4.74 3.76 10.17
C VAL A 247 5.88 2.77 9.93
N PRO A 248 7.11 3.25 9.64
CA PRO A 248 8.24 2.35 9.40
C PRO A 248 8.75 1.72 10.70
N ASP A 249 9.09 0.43 10.64
CA ASP A 249 9.70 -0.33 11.75
C ASP A 249 11.19 0.04 11.95
N VAL A 250 11.83 0.57 10.92
CA VAL A 250 13.26 0.91 10.91
C VAL A 250 13.47 2.25 10.23
N HIS A 251 14.26 3.12 10.82
CA HIS A 251 14.69 4.39 10.24
C HIS A 251 16.17 4.32 9.83
N VAL A 252 16.45 4.74 8.60
CA VAL A 252 17.81 4.87 8.09
C VAL A 252 18.10 6.34 7.85
N VAL A 253 19.12 6.84 8.51
CA VAL A 253 19.49 8.24 8.48
C VAL A 253 20.93 8.37 8.01
N LYS A 254 21.22 9.46 7.30
CA LYS A 254 22.58 9.74 6.87
C LYS A 254 23.39 10.34 8.02
N GLY A 255 24.38 9.59 8.53
CA GLY A 255 25.35 10.04 9.51
C GLY A 255 26.63 10.62 8.87
N GLU A 256 27.60 11.00 9.71
CA GLU A 256 28.88 11.59 9.25
C GLU A 256 29.74 10.55 8.48
N ASP A 257 29.78 9.30 8.92
CA ASP A 257 30.59 8.22 8.35
C ASP A 257 29.79 7.25 7.45
N GLY A 258 28.50 7.53 7.19
CA GLY A 258 27.67 6.64 6.40
C GLY A 258 26.17 6.74 6.70
N PHE A 259 25.52 5.59 6.86
CA PHE A 259 24.11 5.50 7.21
C PHE A 259 23.94 4.79 8.54
N ASP A 260 23.22 5.43 9.45
CA ASP A 260 22.88 4.88 10.76
C ASP A 260 21.46 4.29 10.70
N VAL A 261 21.28 3.20 11.46
CA VAL A 261 20.02 2.44 11.48
C VAL A 261 19.45 2.49 12.89
N PHE A 262 18.22 2.94 13.00
CA PHE A 262 17.46 3.02 14.25
C PHE A 262 16.21 2.16 14.14
N LEU A 263 15.90 1.41 15.20
CA LEU A 263 14.61 0.72 15.30
C LEU A 263 13.55 1.69 15.80
N ASN A 264 12.35 1.54 15.31
CA ASN A 264 11.20 2.24 15.82
C ASN A 264 10.51 1.38 16.90
N ASP A 265 10.74 1.72 18.15
CA ASP A 265 10.12 1.06 19.30
C ASP A 265 8.91 1.85 19.84
N GLU A 266 8.40 2.86 19.11
CA GLU A 266 7.23 3.65 19.54
C GLU A 266 6.01 2.77 19.81
N GLY A 267 5.47 2.88 21.01
CA GLY A 267 4.27 2.15 21.44
C GLY A 267 4.53 0.69 21.88
N VAL A 268 5.76 0.18 21.79
CA VAL A 268 6.09 -1.14 22.34
C VAL A 268 6.41 -0.97 23.82
N PRO A 269 5.61 -1.55 24.75
CA PRO A 269 5.86 -1.41 26.18
C PRO A 269 7.12 -2.15 26.59
N ASP A 270 7.96 -1.49 27.39
CA ASP A 270 9.11 -2.14 28.04
C ASP A 270 8.63 -3.09 29.15
N LEU A 271 9.06 -4.34 29.06
CA LEU A 271 8.66 -5.39 29.99
C LEU A 271 9.72 -5.65 31.05
N ARG A 272 9.26 -5.75 32.28
CA ARG A 272 10.10 -6.21 33.38
C ARG A 272 9.42 -7.32 34.18
N MET A 273 10.22 -8.07 34.94
CA MET A 273 9.69 -9.04 35.89
C MET A 273 9.32 -8.34 37.20
N ASN A 274 8.10 -8.60 37.68
CA ASN A 274 7.63 -8.09 38.96
C ASN A 274 8.50 -8.63 40.12
N ARG A 275 9.16 -7.71 40.83
CA ARG A 275 10.07 -8.02 41.92
C ARG A 275 9.42 -8.83 43.04
N TYR A 276 8.16 -8.58 43.33
CA TYR A 276 7.43 -9.27 44.36
C TYR A 276 7.38 -10.78 44.15
N TYR A 277 7.06 -11.23 42.92
CA TYR A 277 7.00 -12.68 42.60
C TYR A 277 8.41 -13.32 42.57
N VAL A 278 9.41 -12.56 42.17
CA VAL A 278 10.79 -13.04 42.21
C VAL A 278 11.30 -13.22 43.65
N GLU A 279 11.03 -12.24 44.55
CA GLU A 279 11.37 -12.33 45.99
C GLU A 279 10.57 -13.43 46.69
N LEU A 280 9.29 -13.59 46.34
CA LEU A 280 8.42 -14.64 46.86
C LEU A 280 8.94 -16.02 46.51
N PHE A 281 9.45 -16.20 45.29
CA PHE A 281 10.09 -17.46 44.84
C PHE A 281 11.39 -17.76 45.59
N VAL A 282 12.20 -16.74 45.90
CA VAL A 282 13.46 -16.88 46.60
C VAL A 282 13.25 -17.13 48.11
N SER A 283 12.18 -16.61 48.70
CA SER A 283 11.96 -16.64 50.17
C SER A 283 11.54 -17.99 50.76
N ASP A 284 11.44 -19.05 49.96
CA ASP A 284 11.10 -20.44 50.34
C ASP A 284 9.85 -20.63 51.25
N LYS A 285 8.97 -19.60 51.30
CA LYS A 285 7.77 -19.57 52.14
C LYS A 285 6.54 -20.22 51.49
N LEU A 286 6.69 -20.71 50.25
CA LEU A 286 5.57 -21.22 49.44
C LEU A 286 5.41 -22.75 49.60
N SER A 287 4.16 -23.23 49.51
CA SER A 287 3.85 -24.65 49.36
C SER A 287 4.36 -25.19 48.02
N GLY A 288 4.69 -26.49 47.94
CA GLY A 288 5.31 -27.11 46.76
C GLY A 288 4.63 -26.80 45.45
N ASP A 289 3.30 -26.96 45.37
CA ASP A 289 2.50 -26.73 44.14
C ASP A 289 2.53 -25.26 43.69
N THR A 290 2.43 -24.32 44.62
CA THR A 290 2.46 -22.88 44.33
C THR A 290 3.85 -22.44 43.85
N LYS A 291 4.91 -23.04 44.45
CA LYS A 291 6.29 -22.77 44.07
C LYS A 291 6.56 -23.24 42.63
N ASP A 292 6.05 -24.41 42.25
CA ASP A 292 6.21 -24.95 40.90
C ASP A 292 5.44 -24.14 39.87
N TYR A 293 4.23 -23.64 40.21
CA TYR A 293 3.47 -22.73 39.36
C TYR A 293 4.23 -21.44 39.09
N ILE A 294 4.71 -20.74 40.14
CA ILE A 294 5.45 -19.48 39.99
C ILE A 294 6.73 -19.70 39.20
N LYS A 295 7.46 -20.79 39.48
CA LYS A 295 8.66 -21.14 38.70
C LYS A 295 8.40 -21.33 37.22
N LYS A 296 7.26 -21.95 36.87
CA LYS A 296 6.86 -22.11 35.47
C LYS A 296 6.57 -20.77 34.83
N LYS A 297 5.86 -19.85 35.53
CA LYS A 297 5.51 -18.52 35.04
C LYS A 297 6.73 -17.61 34.88
N ILE A 298 7.68 -17.68 35.83
CA ILE A 298 8.98 -16.95 35.70
C ILE A 298 9.75 -17.44 34.47
N LYS A 299 9.84 -18.75 34.24
CA LYS A 299 10.50 -19.27 33.04
C LYS A 299 9.82 -18.85 31.73
N GLN A 300 8.50 -18.80 31.73
CA GLN A 300 7.76 -18.29 30.56
C GLN A 300 8.04 -16.81 30.32
N ALA A 301 8.03 -15.99 31.37
CA ALA A 301 8.38 -14.56 31.29
C ALA A 301 9.80 -14.35 30.76
N GLU A 302 10.80 -15.04 31.34
CA GLU A 302 12.20 -14.94 30.88
C GLU A 302 12.33 -15.33 29.40
N TRP A 303 11.69 -16.41 29.01
CA TRP A 303 11.73 -16.88 27.64
C TRP A 303 11.09 -15.88 26.67
N PHE A 304 9.94 -15.31 27.05
CA PHE A 304 9.23 -14.32 26.24
C PHE A 304 10.05 -13.03 26.04
N MET A 305 10.60 -12.48 27.15
CA MET A 305 11.47 -11.30 27.10
C MET A 305 12.72 -11.54 26.24
N LYS A 306 13.37 -12.69 26.38
CA LYS A 306 14.52 -13.08 25.54
C LYS A 306 14.12 -13.18 24.06
N SER A 307 12.94 -13.69 23.78
CA SER A 307 12.43 -13.82 22.40
C SER A 307 12.18 -12.45 21.76
N LEU A 308 11.67 -11.47 22.53
CA LEU A 308 11.49 -10.08 22.08
C LEU A 308 12.85 -9.42 21.80
N GLN A 309 13.80 -9.52 22.73
CA GLN A 309 15.14 -8.96 22.54
C GLN A 309 15.85 -9.58 21.33
N GLN A 310 15.71 -10.90 21.13
CA GLN A 310 16.27 -11.58 19.97
C GLN A 310 15.62 -11.11 18.66
N ARG A 311 14.30 -10.85 18.66
CA ARG A 311 13.60 -10.28 17.52
C ARG A 311 14.15 -8.91 17.15
N GLN A 312 14.23 -7.98 18.11
CA GLN A 312 14.76 -6.63 17.90
C GLN A 312 16.20 -6.68 17.38
N ARG A 313 17.07 -7.47 18.03
CA ARG A 313 18.46 -7.64 17.60
C ARG A 313 18.57 -8.19 16.18
N THR A 314 17.74 -9.17 15.82
CA THR A 314 17.80 -9.77 14.48
C THR A 314 17.28 -8.78 13.43
N LEU A 315 16.22 -8.04 13.73
CA LEU A 315 15.68 -6.98 12.86
C LEU A 315 16.75 -5.90 12.59
N TYR A 316 17.41 -5.42 13.64
CA TYR A 316 18.51 -4.46 13.53
C TYR A 316 19.65 -4.96 12.65
N LEU A 317 20.13 -6.20 12.90
CA LEU A 317 21.24 -6.78 12.14
C LEU A 317 20.87 -6.98 10.65
N VAL A 318 19.64 -7.42 10.36
CA VAL A 318 19.14 -7.57 8.99
C VAL A 318 19.03 -6.21 8.32
N ALA A 319 18.44 -5.20 8.97
CA ALA A 319 18.34 -3.85 8.44
C ALA A 319 19.72 -3.26 8.16
N LYS A 320 20.65 -3.35 9.10
CA LYS A 320 22.04 -2.89 8.94
C LYS A 320 22.75 -3.59 7.78
N SER A 321 22.58 -4.90 7.63
CA SER A 321 23.15 -5.64 6.51
C SER A 321 22.59 -5.16 5.17
N ILE A 322 21.27 -4.89 5.07
CA ILE A 322 20.66 -4.33 3.85
C ILE A 322 21.30 -2.98 3.53
N VAL A 323 21.46 -2.10 4.52
CA VAL A 323 22.09 -0.78 4.34
C VAL A 323 23.52 -0.91 3.85
N ASP A 324 24.31 -1.82 4.44
CA ASP A 324 25.71 -2.06 4.05
C ASP A 324 25.83 -2.57 2.61
N PHE A 325 24.95 -3.49 2.18
CA PHE A 325 24.95 -3.99 0.80
C PHE A 325 24.43 -2.97 -0.20
N GLN A 326 23.48 -2.12 0.19
CA GLN A 326 22.76 -1.19 -0.69
C GLN A 326 23.19 0.28 -0.55
N ARG A 327 24.44 0.57 -0.10
CA ARG A 327 24.92 1.94 0.10
C ARG A 327 24.67 2.85 -1.10
N GLU A 328 24.91 2.37 -2.31
CA GLU A 328 24.71 3.16 -3.53
C GLU A 328 23.23 3.52 -3.76
N PHE A 329 22.29 2.69 -3.32
CA PHE A 329 20.86 3.01 -3.34
C PHE A 329 20.55 4.18 -2.41
N PHE A 330 21.06 4.16 -1.18
CA PHE A 330 20.81 5.23 -0.20
C PHE A 330 21.44 6.56 -0.59
N GLU A 331 22.54 6.54 -1.39
CA GLU A 331 23.18 7.75 -1.89
C GLU A 331 22.58 8.29 -3.19
N LYS A 332 22.21 7.41 -4.14
CA LYS A 332 21.89 7.75 -5.53
C LYS A 332 20.47 7.33 -5.95
N GLY A 333 19.69 6.73 -5.04
CA GLY A 333 18.32 6.33 -5.27
C GLY A 333 18.16 4.99 -6.01
N ILE A 334 16.92 4.70 -6.42
CA ILE A 334 16.43 3.40 -6.91
C ILE A 334 17.25 2.84 -8.08
N ARG A 335 17.82 3.70 -8.93
CA ARG A 335 18.61 3.31 -10.11
C ARG A 335 19.90 2.56 -9.78
N ARG A 336 20.40 2.69 -8.56
CA ARG A 336 21.63 2.05 -8.09
C ARG A 336 21.36 0.89 -7.13
N LEU A 337 20.14 0.36 -7.16
CA LEU A 337 19.78 -0.82 -6.39
C LEU A 337 20.56 -2.04 -6.90
N LYS A 338 21.41 -2.60 -6.06
CA LYS A 338 22.17 -3.82 -6.36
C LYS A 338 21.29 -5.06 -6.15
N PRO A 339 21.46 -6.12 -6.96
CA PRO A 339 20.79 -7.37 -6.67
C PRO A 339 21.27 -7.93 -5.35
N LEU A 340 20.34 -8.33 -4.49
CA LEU A 340 20.59 -8.90 -3.18
C LEU A 340 19.66 -10.08 -2.96
N ILE A 341 20.20 -11.23 -2.57
CA ILE A 341 19.38 -12.40 -2.26
C ILE A 341 19.34 -12.63 -0.74
N LEU A 342 18.26 -13.26 -0.28
CA LEU A 342 18.05 -13.55 1.14
C LEU A 342 19.22 -14.32 1.76
N LYS A 343 19.84 -15.20 0.97
CA LYS A 343 20.98 -16.02 1.39
C LYS A 343 22.23 -15.21 1.73
N ASP A 344 22.48 -14.11 1.03
CA ASP A 344 23.65 -13.26 1.28
C ASP A 344 23.53 -12.57 2.63
N VAL A 345 22.37 -12.01 2.93
CA VAL A 345 22.05 -11.40 4.22
C VAL A 345 22.05 -12.46 5.33
N ALA A 346 21.50 -13.65 5.07
CA ALA A 346 21.48 -14.75 6.02
C ALA A 346 22.90 -15.17 6.43
N ASN A 347 23.81 -15.28 5.46
CA ASN A 347 25.22 -15.61 5.70
C ASN A 347 25.94 -14.48 6.46
N TYR A 348 25.68 -13.22 6.15
CA TYR A 348 26.29 -12.05 6.80
C TYR A 348 25.88 -11.94 8.28
N VAL A 349 24.58 -12.13 8.55
CA VAL A 349 24.02 -12.04 9.92
C VAL A 349 24.24 -13.33 10.73
N GLY A 350 24.50 -14.46 10.07
CA GLY A 350 24.66 -15.78 10.72
C GLY A 350 23.33 -16.42 11.13
N VAL A 351 22.25 -16.19 10.36
CA VAL A 351 20.93 -16.78 10.58
C VAL A 351 20.47 -17.59 9.37
N HIS A 352 19.41 -18.37 9.51
CA HIS A 352 18.86 -19.12 8.40
C HIS A 352 18.08 -18.20 7.44
N GLU A 353 18.09 -18.48 6.15
CA GLU A 353 17.38 -17.71 5.09
C GLU A 353 15.88 -17.51 5.40
N SER A 354 15.24 -18.56 5.93
CA SER A 354 13.83 -18.49 6.34
C SER A 354 13.57 -17.46 7.45
N THR A 355 14.56 -17.21 8.32
CA THR A 355 14.47 -16.19 9.38
C THR A 355 14.51 -14.79 8.79
N VAL A 356 15.43 -14.55 7.84
CA VAL A 356 15.50 -13.27 7.11
C VAL A 356 14.20 -13.02 6.37
N SER A 357 13.70 -14.02 5.62
CA SER A 357 12.43 -13.90 4.91
C SER A 357 11.24 -13.57 5.82
N ARG A 358 11.15 -14.16 7.00
CA ARG A 358 10.09 -13.91 7.98
C ARG A 358 10.17 -12.52 8.59
N ILE A 359 11.38 -12.06 8.92
CA ILE A 359 11.59 -10.73 9.52
C ILE A 359 11.32 -9.61 8.53
N THR A 360 11.67 -9.80 7.25
CA THR A 360 11.51 -8.76 6.21
C THR A 360 10.11 -8.68 5.62
N SER A 361 9.24 -9.66 5.87
CA SER A 361 7.85 -9.62 5.42
C SER A 361 7.03 -8.66 6.27
N ASN A 362 6.22 -7.80 5.62
CA ASN A 362 5.36 -6.80 6.27
C ASN A 362 6.11 -5.84 7.21
N LYS A 363 7.37 -5.55 6.90
CA LYS A 363 8.20 -4.59 7.61
C LYS A 363 8.65 -3.48 6.69
N TYR A 364 8.60 -2.25 7.19
CA TYR A 364 8.91 -1.07 6.42
C TYR A 364 10.15 -0.37 6.94
N MET A 365 10.92 0.18 6.01
CA MET A 365 12.13 0.94 6.30
C MET A 365 11.96 2.37 5.79
N GLY A 366 12.03 3.35 6.68
CA GLY A 366 12.09 4.77 6.36
C GLY A 366 13.50 5.14 5.91
N THR A 367 13.63 5.65 4.70
CA THR A 367 14.90 6.04 4.10
C THR A 367 14.85 7.50 3.66
N PRO A 368 15.99 8.17 3.41
CA PRO A 368 15.99 9.52 2.85
C PRO A 368 15.27 9.64 1.48
N ALA A 369 15.13 8.51 0.76
CA ALA A 369 14.43 8.44 -0.53
C ALA A 369 12.92 8.09 -0.41
N GLY A 370 12.41 7.88 0.81
CA GLY A 370 11.03 7.48 1.10
C GLY A 370 10.92 6.21 1.92
N VAL A 371 9.68 5.75 2.15
CA VAL A 371 9.38 4.52 2.89
C VAL A 371 9.29 3.36 1.91
N PHE A 372 10.05 2.28 2.18
CA PHE A 372 10.08 1.06 1.37
C PHE A 372 9.85 -0.17 2.24
N GLU A 373 9.15 -1.16 1.70
CA GLU A 373 9.10 -2.49 2.32
C GLU A 373 10.50 -3.10 2.33
N MET A 374 10.94 -3.72 3.43
CA MET A 374 12.27 -4.34 3.51
C MET A 374 12.47 -5.43 2.44
N LYS A 375 11.39 -6.07 2.00
CA LYS A 375 11.40 -7.07 0.93
C LYS A 375 11.76 -6.48 -0.44
N PHE A 376 11.53 -5.18 -0.66
CA PHE A 376 11.87 -4.46 -1.88
C PHE A 376 13.35 -4.54 -2.24
N PHE A 377 14.24 -4.60 -1.23
CA PHE A 377 15.69 -4.67 -1.42
C PHE A 377 16.18 -6.03 -1.91
N PHE A 378 15.35 -7.07 -1.81
CA PHE A 378 15.70 -8.42 -2.29
C PHE A 378 15.23 -8.62 -3.71
N THR A 379 16.15 -8.45 -4.65
CA THR A 379 15.87 -8.57 -6.08
C THR A 379 16.86 -9.49 -6.75
N THR A 380 16.36 -10.30 -7.69
CA THR A 380 17.23 -11.12 -8.54
C THR A 380 17.97 -10.26 -9.54
N GLY A 381 19.26 -10.50 -9.71
CA GLY A 381 20.09 -9.80 -10.68
C GLY A 381 19.69 -10.15 -12.11
N VAL A 382 19.63 -9.12 -12.97
CA VAL A 382 19.51 -9.25 -14.40
C VAL A 382 20.92 -9.03 -15.00
N GLY A 383 21.38 -9.93 -15.86
CA GLY A 383 22.76 -9.94 -16.35
C GLY A 383 23.16 -8.67 -17.11
N SER A 384 24.33 -8.11 -16.76
CA SER A 384 25.02 -7.03 -17.48
C SER A 384 26.29 -7.57 -18.14
N GLU A 385 26.77 -6.93 -19.21
CA GLU A 385 28.00 -7.32 -19.92
C GLU A 385 29.27 -7.19 -19.07
N ASN A 386 29.28 -6.28 -18.08
CA ASN A 386 30.46 -5.93 -17.28
C ASN A 386 30.51 -6.62 -15.91
N GLY A 387 29.66 -7.63 -15.64
CA GLY A 387 29.66 -8.34 -14.36
C GLY A 387 28.87 -7.66 -13.23
N ASP A 388 28.48 -6.39 -13.39
CA ASP A 388 27.59 -5.69 -12.46
C ASP A 388 26.14 -6.05 -12.79
N ALA A 389 25.59 -7.03 -12.12
CA ALA A 389 24.18 -7.38 -12.24
C ALA A 389 23.33 -6.21 -11.71
N GLN A 390 22.37 -5.75 -12.51
CA GLN A 390 21.37 -4.74 -12.07
C GLN A 390 20.12 -5.41 -11.53
N SER A 391 19.45 -4.76 -10.60
CA SER A 391 18.20 -5.28 -10.06
C SER A 391 17.05 -5.16 -11.06
N ALA A 392 16.10 -6.09 -10.99
CA ALA A 392 14.90 -6.08 -11.85
C ALA A 392 14.12 -4.75 -11.70
N ASN A 393 14.06 -4.20 -10.48
CA ASN A 393 13.37 -2.94 -10.19
C ASN A 393 14.07 -1.74 -10.85
N ALA A 394 15.41 -1.69 -10.85
CA ALA A 394 16.16 -0.64 -11.55
C ALA A 394 15.93 -0.68 -13.07
N VAL A 395 15.84 -1.89 -13.64
CA VAL A 395 15.53 -2.06 -15.07
C VAL A 395 14.10 -1.61 -15.40
N MET A 396 13.12 -1.92 -14.53
CA MET A 396 11.74 -1.46 -14.70
C MET A 396 11.63 0.07 -14.65
N ASP A 397 12.36 0.73 -13.75
CA ASP A 397 12.41 2.19 -13.69
C ASP A 397 13.00 2.80 -14.97
N CYS A 398 14.08 2.21 -15.51
CA CYS A 398 14.65 2.62 -16.80
C CYS A 398 13.67 2.47 -17.98
N ILE A 399 12.88 1.37 -18.01
CA ILE A 399 11.85 1.16 -19.03
C ILE A 399 10.77 2.24 -18.93
N SER A 400 10.30 2.54 -17.71
CA SER A 400 9.31 3.58 -17.46
C SER A 400 9.79 4.94 -17.95
N GLU A 401 11.05 5.30 -17.68
CA GLU A 401 11.65 6.56 -18.14
C GLU A 401 11.75 6.65 -19.67
N ILE A 402 12.17 5.55 -20.32
CA ILE A 402 12.26 5.50 -21.79
C ILE A 402 10.89 5.71 -22.41
N VAL A 403 9.87 5.02 -21.90
CA VAL A 403 8.49 5.13 -22.40
C VAL A 403 7.88 6.51 -22.10
N ALA A 404 8.18 7.11 -20.95
CA ALA A 404 7.71 8.47 -20.63
C ALA A 404 8.27 9.55 -21.58
N LYS A 405 9.46 9.31 -22.16
CA LYS A 405 10.14 10.22 -23.09
C LYS A 405 9.96 9.86 -24.56
N GLU A 406 9.18 8.79 -24.86
CA GLU A 406 8.96 8.36 -26.26
C GLU A 406 8.06 9.34 -27.02
N ASP A 407 8.20 9.34 -28.34
CA ASP A 407 7.30 10.04 -29.24
C ASP A 407 5.96 9.30 -29.34
N LYS A 408 4.86 9.98 -29.05
CA LYS A 408 3.51 9.41 -29.03
C LYS A 408 2.97 9.07 -30.43
N GLU A 409 3.51 9.66 -31.48
CA GLU A 409 3.16 9.35 -32.88
C GLU A 409 3.85 8.06 -33.33
N ASN A 410 5.10 7.82 -32.87
CA ASN A 410 5.91 6.66 -33.20
C ASN A 410 6.44 5.97 -31.94
N PRO A 411 5.57 5.28 -31.17
CA PRO A 411 5.98 4.64 -29.92
C PRO A 411 6.97 3.51 -30.16
N LEU A 412 8.00 3.43 -29.32
CA LEU A 412 9.10 2.49 -29.40
C LEU A 412 8.63 1.04 -29.30
N LYS A 413 9.16 0.19 -30.18
CA LYS A 413 8.94 -1.26 -30.09
C LYS A 413 9.81 -1.88 -28.99
N ASP A 414 9.40 -3.04 -28.47
CA ASP A 414 10.15 -3.75 -27.42
C ASP A 414 11.62 -4.02 -27.84
N GLU A 415 11.91 -4.18 -29.13
CA GLU A 415 13.27 -4.36 -29.69
C GLU A 415 14.11 -3.05 -29.60
N GLU A 416 13.48 -1.93 -29.86
CA GLU A 416 14.11 -0.62 -29.79
C GLU A 416 14.38 -0.23 -28.32
N ILE A 417 13.46 -0.58 -27.41
CA ILE A 417 13.67 -0.42 -25.96
C ILE A 417 14.87 -1.26 -25.50
N VAL A 418 15.03 -2.51 -25.97
CA VAL A 418 16.22 -3.34 -25.68
C VAL A 418 17.51 -2.65 -26.15
N ALA A 419 17.51 -2.08 -27.37
CA ALA A 419 18.68 -1.37 -27.91
C ALA A 419 19.03 -0.13 -27.06
N LEU A 420 18.06 0.69 -26.68
CA LEU A 420 18.24 1.86 -25.85
C LEU A 420 18.69 1.52 -24.41
N LEU A 421 18.16 0.44 -23.83
CA LEU A 421 18.61 -0.05 -22.52
C LEU A 421 20.08 -0.47 -22.57
N LYS A 422 20.51 -1.11 -23.65
CA LYS A 422 21.91 -1.49 -23.85
C LYS A 422 22.80 -0.26 -24.04
N GLU A 423 22.39 0.70 -24.87
CA GLU A 423 23.18 1.88 -25.20
C GLU A 423 23.31 2.88 -24.04
N ARG A 424 22.19 3.21 -23.36
CA ARG A 424 22.16 4.24 -22.33
C ARG A 424 22.49 3.73 -20.93
N PHE A 425 22.07 2.50 -20.62
CA PHE A 425 22.15 1.96 -19.27
C PHE A 425 23.05 0.72 -19.16
N ASN A 426 23.63 0.27 -20.28
CA ASN A 426 24.51 -0.91 -20.37
C ASN A 426 23.87 -2.21 -19.86
N VAL A 427 22.54 -2.35 -20.01
CA VAL A 427 21.75 -3.50 -19.56
C VAL A 427 21.44 -4.42 -20.72
N LYS A 428 21.85 -5.68 -20.65
CA LYS A 428 21.51 -6.72 -21.62
C LYS A 428 20.33 -7.53 -21.14
N ILE A 429 19.18 -7.35 -21.76
CA ILE A 429 17.99 -8.15 -21.50
C ILE A 429 17.36 -8.63 -22.80
N ALA A 430 16.65 -9.76 -22.73
CA ALA A 430 15.92 -10.30 -23.86
C ALA A 430 14.61 -9.49 -24.09
N ARG A 431 14.17 -9.39 -25.36
CA ARG A 431 12.89 -8.77 -25.73
C ARG A 431 11.70 -9.32 -24.91
N ARG A 432 11.67 -10.64 -24.65
CA ARG A 432 10.61 -11.27 -23.84
C ARG A 432 10.59 -10.72 -22.39
N THR A 433 11.75 -10.41 -21.85
CA THR A 433 11.87 -9.83 -20.50
C THR A 433 11.37 -8.38 -20.47
N VAL A 434 11.67 -7.59 -21.53
CA VAL A 434 11.12 -6.22 -21.67
C VAL A 434 9.60 -6.27 -21.76
N ALA A 435 9.05 -7.17 -22.58
CA ALA A 435 7.60 -7.31 -22.69
C ALA A 435 6.96 -7.67 -21.34
N LYS A 436 7.55 -8.61 -20.59
CA LYS A 436 7.08 -8.98 -19.24
C LYS A 436 7.13 -7.79 -18.27
N TYR A 437 8.23 -7.04 -18.23
CA TYR A 437 8.36 -5.89 -17.33
C TYR A 437 7.40 -4.76 -17.71
N ARG A 438 7.19 -4.52 -19.00
CA ARG A 438 6.20 -3.57 -19.49
C ARG A 438 4.77 -3.94 -19.05
N GLU A 439 4.41 -5.22 -19.11
CA GLU A 439 3.11 -5.72 -18.61
C GLU A 439 2.96 -5.54 -17.11
N VAL A 440 4.01 -5.81 -16.33
CA VAL A 440 4.03 -5.57 -14.87
C VAL A 440 3.84 -4.09 -14.55
N LEU A 441 4.40 -3.19 -15.37
CA LEU A 441 4.23 -1.73 -15.24
C LEU A 441 2.90 -1.23 -15.81
N HIS A 442 2.00 -2.11 -16.28
CA HIS A 442 0.73 -1.77 -16.94
C HIS A 442 0.89 -0.84 -18.15
N ILE A 443 2.06 -0.88 -18.81
CA ILE A 443 2.32 -0.14 -20.03
C ILE A 443 1.81 -0.95 -21.23
N GLN A 444 0.93 -0.35 -22.03
CA GLN A 444 0.34 -0.98 -23.21
C GLN A 444 1.38 -1.27 -24.31
N SER A 445 1.02 -2.11 -25.29
CA SER A 445 1.89 -2.42 -26.44
C SER A 445 2.15 -1.18 -27.32
N SER A 446 3.22 -1.18 -28.11
CA SER A 446 3.53 -0.06 -29.01
C SER A 446 2.39 0.27 -30.00
N ARG A 447 1.55 -0.73 -30.36
CA ARG A 447 0.38 -0.52 -31.22
C ARG A 447 -0.72 0.25 -30.50
N ASP A 448 -0.96 -0.08 -29.23
CA ASP A 448 -2.02 0.52 -28.41
C ASP A 448 -1.62 1.89 -27.84
N ARG A 449 -0.30 2.13 -27.70
CA ARG A 449 0.24 3.45 -27.28
C ARG A 449 0.26 4.46 -28.41
N ARG A 450 0.16 4.02 -29.67
CA ARG A 450 0.20 4.93 -30.82
C ARG A 450 -1.02 5.82 -30.83
N ARG A 451 -0.83 7.12 -30.66
CA ARG A 451 -1.89 8.11 -30.91
C ARG A 451 -2.08 8.25 -32.41
N LEU A 452 -3.26 7.92 -32.87
CA LEU A 452 -3.74 8.27 -34.21
C LEU A 452 -4.29 9.71 -34.10
N ASP A 453 -3.45 10.70 -34.44
CA ASP A 453 -3.92 12.07 -34.65
C ASP A 453 -4.80 12.19 -35.91
#